data_63f25767151781bffe303fe833638e2d
#
_entry.id   63f25767151781bffe303fe833638e2d
#
_cell.length_a   1.000
_cell.length_b   1.000
_cell.length_c   1.000
_cell.angle_alpha   90.00
_cell.angle_beta   90.00
_cell.angle_gamma   90.00
#
_symmetry.space_group_name_H-M   'P 1'
#
loop_
_entity.id
_entity.type
_entity.pdbx_description
1 polymer ?
#
loop_
_entity_poly.entity_id
_entity_poly.type
_entity_poly.pdbx_seq_one_letter_code
_entity_poly.pdbx_strand_id
1 'polypeptide(L)'
;MSDTGLTPEQLELLQQVFNKHPEIDAVKLYGSRAKGNFHERSDVDLVLIGTGIDRFLVADILLDLADTDLPYMVDLQNYNEIKNRALVEHIDRVGLVIYKR
;
A
#
# COMPACT_ATOMS: atom_id res chain seq x y z
N MET A 1 17.07 -4.76 -7.08
CA MET A 1 16.03 -4.10 -6.29
C MET A 1 15.26 -3.13 -7.17
N SER A 2 13.94 -3.20 -7.14
CA SER A 2 13.12 -2.31 -7.95
C SER A 2 13.12 -0.91 -7.37
N ASP A 3 13.32 0.08 -8.22
CA ASP A 3 13.16 1.48 -7.83
C ASP A 3 11.66 1.82 -7.89
N THR A 4 11.09 2.13 -6.74
CA THR A 4 9.68 2.50 -6.63
C THR A 4 9.47 4.00 -6.56
N GLY A 5 10.56 4.77 -6.52
CA GLY A 5 10.51 6.21 -6.32
C GLY A 5 10.21 6.62 -4.88
N LEU A 6 10.08 5.66 -3.97
CA LEU A 6 9.88 5.94 -2.54
C LEU A 6 11.23 5.93 -1.83
N THR A 7 11.48 6.96 -1.02
CA THR A 7 12.72 7.01 -0.23
C THR A 7 12.63 6.05 0.95
N PRO A 8 13.77 5.68 1.55
CA PRO A 8 13.74 4.88 2.78
C PRO A 8 12.92 5.51 3.90
N GLU A 9 12.96 6.83 4.02
CA GLU A 9 12.19 7.57 5.03
C GLU A 9 10.68 7.48 4.75
N GLN A 10 10.28 7.55 3.48
CA GLN A 10 8.89 7.41 3.08
C GLN A 10 8.37 6.00 3.34
N LEU A 11 9.18 4.99 3.05
CA LEU A 11 8.83 3.60 3.36
C LEU A 11 8.67 3.40 4.87
N GLU A 12 9.54 4.00 5.65
CA GLU A 12 9.46 3.91 7.11
C GLU A 12 8.18 4.57 7.64
N LEU A 13 7.79 5.72 7.09
CA LEU A 13 6.52 6.38 7.46
C LEU A 13 5.34 5.44 7.23
N LEU A 14 5.30 4.80 6.06
CA LEU A 14 4.25 3.84 5.74
C LEU A 14 4.25 2.67 6.73
N GLN A 15 5.42 2.10 6.99
CA GLN A 15 5.55 0.96 7.91
C GLN A 15 5.09 1.32 9.32
N GLN A 16 5.41 2.51 9.80
CA GLN A 16 4.99 2.97 11.13
C GLN A 16 3.47 3.09 11.22
N VAL A 17 2.82 3.60 10.17
CA VAL A 17 1.36 3.70 10.15
C VAL A 17 0.73 2.30 10.20
N PHE A 18 1.19 1.38 9.35
CA PHE A 18 0.62 0.03 9.31
C PHE A 18 0.86 -0.74 10.60
N ASN A 19 2.00 -0.51 11.25
CA ASN A 19 2.34 -1.21 12.49
C ASN A 19 1.38 -0.91 13.64
N LYS A 20 0.65 0.19 13.58
CA LYS A 20 -0.34 0.55 14.59
C LYS A 20 -1.63 -0.28 14.50
N HIS A 21 -1.81 -1.02 13.41
CA HIS A 21 -3.05 -1.74 13.12
C HIS A 21 -2.79 -3.24 13.09
N PRO A 22 -3.08 -3.96 14.19
CA PRO A 22 -2.75 -5.40 14.28
C PRO A 22 -3.54 -6.27 13.30
N GLU A 23 -4.61 -5.76 12.70
CA GLU A 23 -5.38 -6.48 11.67
C GLU A 23 -4.56 -6.68 10.39
N ILE A 24 -3.53 -5.86 10.17
CA ILE A 24 -2.73 -5.90 8.95
C ILE A 24 -1.59 -6.90 9.12
N ASP A 25 -1.56 -7.93 8.30
CA ASP A 25 -0.48 -8.92 8.25
C ASP A 25 0.62 -8.48 7.30
N ALA A 26 0.26 -7.88 6.18
CA ALA A 26 1.21 -7.42 5.18
C ALA A 26 0.58 -6.33 4.32
N VAL A 27 1.42 -5.54 3.66
CA VAL A 27 1.00 -4.55 2.68
C VAL A 27 1.89 -4.69 1.45
N LYS A 28 1.27 -4.74 0.28
CA LYS A 28 1.99 -4.78 -1.00
C LYS A 28 1.78 -3.50 -1.78
N LEU A 29 2.85 -3.05 -2.43
CA LEU A 29 2.82 -1.99 -3.42
C LEU A 29 2.58 -2.64 -4.78
N TYR A 30 1.66 -2.08 -5.57
CA TYR A 30 1.39 -2.55 -6.92
C TYR A 30 1.29 -1.35 -7.87
N GLY A 31 0.83 -1.58 -9.10
CA GLY A 31 0.67 -0.50 -10.07
C GLY A 31 1.99 -0.03 -10.67
N SER A 32 2.01 1.23 -11.12
CA SER A 32 3.14 1.75 -11.89
C SER A 32 4.45 1.80 -11.09
N ARG A 33 4.39 2.09 -9.78
CA ARG A 33 5.59 2.14 -8.96
C ARG A 33 6.21 0.76 -8.76
N ALA A 34 5.40 -0.27 -8.64
CA ALA A 34 5.90 -1.64 -8.53
C ALA A 34 6.50 -2.13 -9.85
N LYS A 35 5.91 -1.70 -10.98
CA LYS A 35 6.39 -2.07 -12.31
C LYS A 35 7.61 -1.27 -12.77
N GLY A 36 7.90 -0.14 -12.11
CA GLY A 36 9.03 0.71 -12.48
C GLY A 36 8.76 1.69 -13.61
N ASN A 37 7.52 1.83 -14.06
CA ASN A 37 7.14 2.76 -15.14
C ASN A 37 6.37 3.97 -14.61
N PHE A 38 6.66 4.38 -13.39
CA PHE A 38 6.04 5.53 -12.74
C PHE A 38 6.76 6.83 -13.12
N HIS A 39 6.10 7.96 -12.81
CA HIS A 39 6.71 9.28 -12.83
C HIS A 39 6.63 9.91 -11.43
N GLU A 40 7.21 11.11 -11.27
CA GLU A 40 7.38 11.75 -9.95
C GLU A 40 6.09 11.88 -9.16
N ARG A 41 4.95 12.06 -9.84
CA ARG A 41 3.66 12.31 -9.20
C ARG A 41 2.73 11.11 -9.20
N SER A 42 3.24 9.96 -9.61
CA SER A 42 2.42 8.74 -9.62
C SER A 42 1.89 8.44 -8.23
N ASP A 43 0.62 8.03 -8.16
CA ASP A 43 0.01 7.61 -6.91
C ASP A 43 0.72 6.38 -6.35
N VAL A 44 0.57 6.20 -5.04
CA VAL A 44 1.07 5.01 -4.35
C VAL A 44 -0.10 4.04 -4.21
N ASP A 45 -0.07 2.94 -4.94
CA ASP A 45 -1.12 1.92 -4.94
C ASP A 45 -0.75 0.81 -3.98
N LEU A 46 -1.52 0.68 -2.90
CA LEU A 46 -1.26 -0.28 -1.83
C LEU A 46 -2.45 -1.20 -1.63
N VAL A 47 -2.15 -2.45 -1.30
CA VAL A 47 -3.16 -3.42 -0.93
C VAL A 47 -2.87 -3.95 0.46
N LEU A 48 -3.89 -3.94 1.32
CA LEU A 48 -3.82 -4.44 2.69
C LEU A 48 -4.18 -5.92 2.71
N ILE A 49 -3.35 -6.71 3.35
CA ILE A 49 -3.56 -8.15 3.52
C ILE A 49 -3.66 -8.45 5.00
N GLY A 50 -4.74 -9.10 5.41
CA GLY A 50 -4.96 -9.43 6.81
C GLY A 50 -6.39 -9.90 7.05
N THR A 51 -6.78 -9.96 8.32
CA THR A 51 -8.12 -10.37 8.74
C THR A 51 -8.76 -9.24 9.52
N GLY A 52 -10.09 -9.11 9.40
CA GLY A 52 -10.83 -8.07 10.12
C GLY A 52 -10.64 -6.68 9.54
N ILE A 53 -10.12 -6.56 8.34
CA ILE A 53 -9.96 -5.28 7.66
C ILE A 53 -11.30 -4.87 7.07
N ASP A 54 -11.83 -3.73 7.53
CA ASP A 54 -13.09 -3.20 7.01
C ASP A 54 -12.88 -1.77 6.49
N ARG A 55 -13.97 -1.17 6.00
CA ARG A 55 -13.90 0.19 5.45
C ARG A 55 -13.51 1.24 6.48
N PHE A 56 -13.84 1.01 7.75
CA PHE A 56 -13.50 1.95 8.82
C PHE A 56 -11.99 1.93 9.08
N LEU A 57 -11.40 0.75 9.08
CA LEU A 57 -9.96 0.62 9.23
C LEU A 57 -9.22 1.27 8.04
N VAL A 58 -9.71 1.06 6.82
CA VAL A 58 -9.13 1.69 5.63
C VAL A 58 -9.18 3.21 5.76
N ALA A 59 -10.33 3.75 6.20
CA ALA A 59 -10.48 5.19 6.40
C ALA A 59 -9.52 5.73 7.48
N ASP A 60 -9.37 5.00 8.58
CA ASP A 60 -8.43 5.39 9.65
C ASP A 60 -7.00 5.44 9.15
N ILE A 61 -6.61 4.45 8.37
CA ILE A 61 -5.25 4.41 7.79
C ILE A 61 -5.04 5.59 6.84
N LEU A 62 -6.02 5.90 5.99
CA LEU A 62 -5.92 7.04 5.08
C LEU A 62 -5.77 8.35 5.84
N LEU A 63 -6.49 8.51 6.97
CA LEU A 63 -6.35 9.69 7.82
C LEU A 63 -4.94 9.77 8.44
N ASP A 64 -4.43 8.65 8.93
CA ASP A 64 -3.08 8.59 9.49
C ASP A 64 -2.04 8.96 8.44
N LEU A 65 -2.18 8.46 7.22
CA LEU A 65 -1.27 8.77 6.12
C LEU A 65 -1.35 10.24 5.73
N ALA A 66 -2.55 10.84 5.77
CA ALA A 66 -2.73 12.26 5.46
C ALA A 66 -2.02 13.17 6.47
N ASP A 67 -1.81 12.70 7.69
CA ASP A 67 -1.08 13.43 8.73
C ASP A 67 0.44 13.30 8.62
N THR A 68 0.93 12.49 7.68
CA THR A 68 2.36 12.34 7.45
C THR A 68 2.84 13.31 6.38
N ASP A 69 4.17 13.42 6.25
CA ASP A 69 4.80 14.25 5.22
C ASP A 69 4.89 13.55 3.86
N LEU A 70 4.20 12.44 3.68
CA LEU A 70 4.19 11.71 2.41
C LEU A 70 3.56 12.57 1.32
N PRO A 71 4.29 12.90 0.25
CA PRO A 71 3.82 13.88 -0.75
C PRO A 71 2.95 13.27 -1.85
N TYR A 72 2.55 12.02 -1.72
CA TYR A 72 1.79 11.30 -2.75
C TYR A 72 0.39 10.97 -2.29
N MET A 73 -0.53 10.89 -3.24
CA MET A 73 -1.83 10.30 -3.01
C MET A 73 -1.66 8.79 -2.83
N VAL A 74 -2.35 8.24 -1.86
CA VAL A 74 -2.30 6.80 -1.57
C VAL A 74 -3.67 6.21 -1.87
N ASP A 75 -3.70 5.17 -2.70
CA ASP A 75 -4.88 4.36 -2.95
C ASP A 75 -4.74 3.07 -2.17
N LEU A 76 -5.68 2.82 -1.26
CA LEU A 76 -5.69 1.61 -0.43
C LEU A 76 -6.81 0.68 -0.87
N GLN A 77 -6.45 -0.58 -1.12
CA GLN A 77 -7.40 -1.66 -1.39
C GLN A 77 -7.31 -2.69 -0.27
N ASN A 78 -8.43 -3.34 0.01
CA ASN A 78 -8.46 -4.51 0.89
C ASN A 78 -8.43 -5.75 0.00
N TYR A 79 -7.37 -6.54 0.09
CA TYR A 79 -7.14 -7.68 -0.79
C TYR A 79 -8.36 -8.61 -0.85
N ASN A 80 -8.97 -8.89 0.30
CA ASN A 80 -10.09 -9.82 0.39
C ASN A 80 -11.40 -9.29 -0.24
N GLU A 81 -11.47 -7.99 -0.50
CA GLU A 81 -12.67 -7.37 -1.09
C GLU A 81 -12.51 -7.06 -2.57
N ILE A 82 -11.34 -7.32 -3.15
CA ILE A 82 -11.12 -7.07 -4.58
C ILE A 82 -11.89 -8.11 -5.39
N LYS A 83 -12.82 -7.64 -6.22
CA LYS A 83 -13.64 -8.50 -7.07
C LYS A 83 -13.06 -8.68 -8.47
N ASN A 84 -12.23 -7.74 -8.90
CA ASN A 84 -11.62 -7.77 -10.23
C ASN A 84 -10.45 -8.75 -10.23
N ARG A 85 -10.63 -9.89 -10.92
CA ARG A 85 -9.61 -10.93 -10.99
C ARG A 85 -8.32 -10.46 -11.65
N ALA A 86 -8.43 -9.61 -12.66
CA ALA A 86 -7.25 -9.09 -13.34
C ALA A 86 -6.40 -8.26 -12.37
N LEU A 87 -7.03 -7.52 -11.48
CA LEU A 87 -6.30 -6.75 -10.46
C LEU A 87 -5.62 -7.67 -9.47
N VAL A 88 -6.30 -8.71 -9.00
CA VAL A 88 -5.70 -9.69 -8.07
C VAL A 88 -4.48 -10.34 -8.71
N GLU A 89 -4.60 -10.79 -9.96
CA GLU A 89 -3.49 -11.39 -10.69
C GLU A 89 -2.32 -10.44 -10.86
N HIS A 90 -2.61 -9.18 -11.15
CA HIS A 90 -1.58 -8.13 -11.25
C HIS A 90 -0.85 -7.97 -9.92
N ILE A 91 -1.58 -7.87 -8.81
CA ILE A 91 -1.01 -7.73 -7.47
C ILE A 91 -0.14 -8.95 -7.14
N ASP A 92 -0.64 -10.14 -7.42
CA ASP A 92 0.08 -11.38 -7.11
C ASP A 92 1.37 -11.52 -7.94
N ARG A 93 1.35 -10.99 -9.17
CA ARG A 93 2.49 -11.10 -10.07
C ARG A 93 3.55 -10.03 -9.85
N VAL A 94 3.14 -8.77 -9.66
CA VAL A 94 4.07 -7.64 -9.61
C VAL A 94 4.15 -6.96 -8.24
N GLY A 95 3.29 -7.34 -7.31
CA GLY A 95 3.24 -6.69 -5.99
C GLY A 95 4.53 -6.87 -5.21
N LEU A 96 4.96 -5.79 -4.58
CA LEU A 96 6.15 -5.77 -3.74
C LEU A 96 5.73 -5.62 -2.28
N VAL A 97 6.19 -6.52 -1.42
CA VAL A 97 5.90 -6.43 0.02
C VAL A 97 6.68 -5.25 0.59
N ILE A 98 5.97 -4.25 1.09
CA ILE A 98 6.60 -3.09 1.73
C ILE A 98 6.41 -3.10 3.26
N TYR A 99 5.54 -3.95 3.76
CA TYR A 99 5.32 -4.13 5.20
C TYR A 99 4.88 -5.57 5.45
N LYS A 100 5.46 -6.16 6.47
CA LYS A 100 5.09 -7.50 6.90
C LYS A 100 5.25 -7.57 8.42
N ARG A 101 4.19 -8.03 9.09
CA ARG A 101 4.19 -8.21 10.53
C ARG A 101 5.00 -9.41 10.97
#